data_9e40b45cc81a58ea7281c0c9b4f4d026
#
_entry.id   9e40b45cc81a58ea7281c0c9b4f4d026
#
_cell.length_a   1.000
_cell.length_b   1.000
_cell.length_c   1.000
_cell.angle_alpha   90.00
_cell.angle_beta   90.00
_cell.angle_gamma   90.00
#
_symmetry.space_group_name_H-M   'P 1'
#
loop_
_entity.id
_entity.type
_entity.pdbx_description
1 polymer ?
#
loop_
_entity_poly.entity_id
_entity_poly.type
_entity_poly.pdbx_seq_one_letter_code
_entity_poly.pdbx_strand_id
1 'polypeptide(L)'
;KFMLGYPADILVKALEKLSPKTRQKLLTKMVKAFTGNYADFGLPVNTKPMLTQHPTANSDFIDYIRHGKIHPKPAIKRLDGKYVEFVDGSKEEFDIICSCTGFWTVFPFFDKNFLDFQYSEKLPLYRKMMHAEHENLYFIGLFQPLGCIWPASDHQANLACQEILGKYKRPSNMQQAIESELNNPHYNFEGGQRHAAEVDYNDFRAELVADLKTAGVHIPERKAPVSIKKLLGSLLSA
;
A
#
# COMPACT_ATOMS: atom_id res chain seq x y z
N LYS A 1 -4.55 2.56 -13.84
CA LYS A 1 -5.76 1.91 -14.41
C LYS A 1 -6.87 2.93 -14.55
N PHE A 2 -7.73 2.73 -15.54
CA PHE A 2 -8.91 3.56 -15.79
C PHE A 2 -10.17 2.79 -15.35
N MET A 3 -11.07 3.48 -14.69
CA MET A 3 -12.41 3.00 -14.39
C MET A 3 -13.39 4.02 -14.97
N LEU A 4 -14.34 3.57 -15.77
CA LEU A 4 -15.30 4.45 -16.46
C LEU A 4 -14.62 5.58 -17.29
N GLY A 5 -13.47 5.29 -17.90
CA GLY A 5 -12.71 6.26 -18.69
C GLY A 5 -11.86 7.26 -17.88
N TYR A 6 -11.86 7.17 -16.53
CA TYR A 6 -11.09 8.03 -15.66
C TYR A 6 -10.01 7.24 -14.89
N PRO A 7 -8.86 7.87 -14.58
CA PRO A 7 -7.87 7.28 -13.68
C PRO A 7 -8.49 6.92 -12.33
N ALA A 8 -8.21 5.72 -11.83
CA ALA A 8 -8.84 5.19 -10.62
C ALA A 8 -8.58 6.05 -9.36
N ASP A 9 -7.41 6.68 -9.27
CA ASP A 9 -7.02 7.61 -8.21
C ASP A 9 -7.91 8.86 -8.16
N ILE A 10 -8.29 9.41 -9.33
CA ILE A 10 -9.21 10.55 -9.41
C ILE A 10 -10.61 10.14 -8.90
N LEU A 11 -11.05 8.94 -9.27
CA LEU A 11 -12.35 8.42 -8.83
C LEU A 11 -12.37 8.21 -7.31
N VAL A 12 -11.33 7.59 -6.76
CA VAL A 12 -11.17 7.39 -5.31
C VAL A 12 -11.17 8.73 -4.58
N LYS A 13 -10.41 9.72 -5.07
CA LYS A 13 -10.37 11.07 -4.49
C LYS A 13 -11.73 11.77 -4.52
N ALA A 14 -12.54 11.57 -5.56
CA ALA A 14 -13.91 12.09 -5.62
C ALA A 14 -14.80 11.48 -4.53
N LEU A 15 -14.56 10.23 -4.17
CA LEU A 15 -15.30 9.50 -3.14
C LEU A 15 -14.85 9.84 -1.70
N GLU A 16 -13.72 10.52 -1.49
CA GLU A 16 -13.24 10.96 -0.16
C GLU A 16 -14.22 11.91 0.56
N LYS A 17 -15.07 12.60 -0.20
CA LYS A 17 -16.14 13.46 0.36
C LYS A 17 -17.31 12.68 0.98
N LEU A 18 -17.39 11.37 0.72
CA LEU A 18 -18.41 10.51 1.31
C LEU A 18 -17.95 9.98 2.67
N SER A 19 -18.90 9.63 3.53
CA SER A 19 -18.55 8.97 4.78
C SER A 19 -17.77 7.68 4.51
N PRO A 20 -16.82 7.27 5.36
CA PRO A 20 -16.00 6.07 5.15
C PRO A 20 -16.85 4.81 4.87
N LYS A 21 -17.95 4.63 5.60
CA LYS A 21 -18.89 3.50 5.40
C LYS A 21 -19.57 3.52 4.03
N THR A 22 -20.01 4.71 3.57
CA THR A 22 -20.67 4.87 2.26
C THR A 22 -19.68 4.65 1.13
N ARG A 23 -18.49 5.22 1.23
CA ARG A 23 -17.38 5.04 0.27
C ARG A 23 -17.05 3.56 0.12
N GLN A 24 -16.89 2.85 1.22
CA GLN A 24 -16.56 1.44 1.26
C GLN A 24 -17.64 0.57 0.60
N LYS A 25 -18.93 0.82 0.92
CA LYS A 25 -20.07 0.13 0.28
C LYS A 25 -20.11 0.36 -1.23
N LEU A 26 -19.88 1.59 -1.66
CA LEU A 26 -19.91 1.95 -3.09
C LEU A 26 -18.76 1.28 -3.84
N LEU A 27 -17.53 1.37 -3.32
CA LEU A 27 -16.37 0.71 -3.92
C LEU A 27 -16.54 -0.81 -3.98
N THR A 28 -17.06 -1.44 -2.93
CA THR A 28 -17.34 -2.89 -2.93
C THR A 28 -18.33 -3.26 -4.02
N LYS A 29 -19.42 -2.51 -4.18
CA LYS A 29 -20.41 -2.74 -5.25
C LYS A 29 -19.79 -2.55 -6.65
N MET A 30 -19.02 -1.49 -6.84
CA MET A 30 -18.34 -1.21 -8.11
C MET A 30 -17.37 -2.35 -8.47
N VAL A 31 -16.49 -2.74 -7.55
CA VAL A 31 -15.55 -3.84 -7.79
C VAL A 31 -16.29 -5.12 -8.13
N LYS A 32 -17.31 -5.49 -7.34
CA LYS A 32 -18.12 -6.70 -7.60
C LYS A 32 -18.82 -6.67 -8.96
N ALA A 33 -19.28 -5.50 -9.41
CA ALA A 33 -19.88 -5.34 -10.74
C ALA A 33 -18.88 -5.60 -11.88
N PHE A 34 -17.60 -5.22 -11.70
CA PHE A 34 -16.56 -5.42 -12.70
C PHE A 34 -15.90 -6.80 -12.65
N THR A 35 -15.71 -7.36 -11.46
CA THR A 35 -14.96 -8.62 -11.27
C THR A 35 -15.88 -9.86 -11.19
N GLY A 36 -17.16 -9.67 -10.91
CA GLY A 36 -18.07 -10.76 -10.56
C GLY A 36 -17.89 -11.24 -9.11
N ASN A 37 -18.47 -12.39 -8.80
CA ASN A 37 -18.34 -13.00 -7.48
C ASN A 37 -17.13 -13.96 -7.50
N TYR A 38 -16.18 -13.77 -6.60
CA TYR A 38 -14.96 -14.59 -6.53
C TYR A 38 -15.22 -16.06 -6.28
N ALA A 39 -16.31 -16.40 -5.56
CA ALA A 39 -16.72 -17.79 -5.35
C ALA A 39 -17.02 -18.53 -6.66
N ASP A 40 -17.55 -17.84 -7.67
CA ASP A 40 -17.87 -18.42 -8.98
C ASP A 40 -16.60 -18.85 -9.76
N PHE A 41 -15.44 -18.38 -9.32
CA PHE A 41 -14.13 -18.70 -9.88
C PHE A 41 -13.30 -19.65 -8.99
N GLY A 42 -13.89 -20.26 -7.96
CA GLY A 42 -13.16 -21.10 -7.02
C GLY A 42 -12.22 -20.35 -6.08
N LEU A 43 -12.36 -19.01 -6.00
CA LEU A 43 -11.53 -18.17 -5.13
C LEU A 43 -12.23 -17.93 -3.78
N PRO A 44 -11.47 -17.78 -2.68
CA PRO A 44 -12.05 -17.43 -1.39
C PRO A 44 -12.74 -16.07 -1.45
N VAL A 45 -13.93 -15.98 -0.83
CA VAL A 45 -14.65 -14.71 -0.72
C VAL A 45 -13.93 -13.82 0.30
N ASN A 46 -13.57 -12.61 -0.13
CA ASN A 46 -13.02 -11.64 0.78
C ASN A 46 -14.12 -11.11 1.73
N THR A 47 -13.98 -11.40 3.01
CA THR A 47 -14.90 -10.94 4.07
C THR A 47 -14.49 -9.61 4.68
N LYS A 48 -13.26 -9.15 4.39
CA LYS A 48 -12.73 -7.91 4.95
C LYS A 48 -13.22 -6.69 4.20
N PRO A 49 -13.42 -5.57 4.89
CA PRO A 49 -13.82 -4.33 4.23
C PRO A 49 -12.79 -3.87 3.19
N MET A 50 -13.27 -3.35 2.07
CA MET A 50 -12.39 -2.75 1.04
C MET A 50 -11.53 -1.63 1.64
N LEU A 51 -10.29 -1.52 1.16
CA LEU A 51 -9.29 -0.52 1.56
C LEU A 51 -8.68 -0.70 2.97
N THR A 52 -9.04 -1.73 3.73
CA THR A 52 -8.33 -2.06 4.98
C THR A 52 -7.04 -2.81 4.73
N GLN A 53 -6.85 -3.28 3.51
CA GLN A 53 -5.63 -3.92 3.01
C GLN A 53 -5.27 -3.35 1.64
N HIS A 54 -4.00 -3.47 1.28
CA HIS A 54 -3.54 -3.04 -0.05
C HIS A 54 -4.17 -3.91 -1.15
N PRO A 55 -4.99 -3.35 -2.07
CA PRO A 55 -5.62 -4.13 -3.12
C PRO A 55 -4.62 -4.51 -4.21
N THR A 56 -4.67 -5.73 -4.68
CA THR A 56 -3.96 -6.14 -5.89
C THR A 56 -4.72 -5.66 -7.12
N ALA A 57 -4.16 -4.68 -7.83
CA ALA A 57 -4.76 -4.11 -9.03
C ALA A 57 -4.37 -4.93 -10.28
N ASN A 58 -4.92 -6.12 -10.44
CA ASN A 58 -4.75 -6.96 -11.63
C ASN A 58 -6.11 -7.31 -12.25
N SER A 59 -6.32 -6.99 -13.54
CA SER A 59 -7.53 -7.34 -14.28
C SER A 59 -7.42 -8.68 -14.99
N ASP A 60 -6.20 -9.11 -15.31
CA ASP A 60 -5.98 -10.26 -16.20
C ASP A 60 -6.12 -11.58 -15.43
N PHE A 61 -5.92 -11.54 -14.11
CA PHE A 61 -5.99 -12.71 -13.23
C PHE A 61 -7.34 -13.44 -13.34
N ILE A 62 -8.45 -12.70 -13.24
CA ILE A 62 -9.81 -13.29 -13.33
C ILE A 62 -10.07 -13.80 -14.75
N ASP A 63 -9.59 -13.09 -15.78
CA ASP A 63 -9.78 -13.53 -17.16
C ASP A 63 -8.97 -14.80 -17.46
N TYR A 64 -7.78 -14.96 -16.90
CA TYR A 64 -7.02 -16.21 -17.02
C TYR A 64 -7.69 -17.38 -16.31
N ILE A 65 -8.37 -17.16 -15.18
CA ILE A 65 -9.17 -18.20 -14.52
C ILE A 65 -10.37 -18.58 -15.42
N ARG A 66 -11.10 -17.58 -15.95
CA ARG A 66 -12.25 -17.82 -16.85
C ARG A 66 -11.87 -18.61 -18.10
N HIS A 67 -10.67 -18.40 -18.62
CA HIS A 67 -10.16 -19.12 -19.80
C HIS A 67 -9.42 -20.41 -19.45
N GLY A 68 -9.45 -20.86 -18.20
CA GLY A 68 -8.82 -22.11 -17.78
C GLY A 68 -7.28 -22.11 -17.86
N LYS A 69 -6.65 -20.93 -17.86
CA LYS A 69 -5.18 -20.80 -17.84
C LYS A 69 -4.61 -20.80 -16.42
N ILE A 70 -5.44 -20.48 -15.45
CA ILE A 70 -5.13 -20.54 -14.01
C ILE A 70 -6.20 -21.37 -13.35
N HIS A 71 -5.81 -22.37 -12.57
CA HIS A 71 -6.68 -23.25 -11.81
C HIS A 71 -6.51 -22.94 -10.30
N PRO A 72 -7.46 -22.26 -9.65
CA PRO A 72 -7.41 -22.07 -8.21
C PRO A 72 -7.38 -23.39 -7.47
N LYS A 73 -6.52 -23.51 -6.47
CA LYS A 73 -6.40 -24.66 -5.60
C LYS A 73 -6.54 -24.26 -4.14
N PRO A 74 -6.99 -25.18 -3.28
CA PRO A 74 -6.98 -24.96 -1.84
C PRO A 74 -5.57 -24.77 -1.30
N ALA A 75 -5.45 -24.47 -0.01
CA ALA A 75 -4.15 -24.33 0.63
C ALA A 75 -3.32 -25.62 0.52
N ILE A 76 -2.02 -25.46 0.36
CA ILE A 76 -1.08 -26.59 0.36
C ILE A 76 -1.03 -27.17 1.78
N LYS A 77 -1.23 -28.49 1.89
CA LYS A 77 -1.09 -29.24 3.13
C LYS A 77 0.34 -29.77 3.29
N ARG A 78 0.89 -30.34 2.21
CA ARG A 78 2.20 -30.99 2.22
C ARG A 78 2.82 -31.04 0.82
N LEU A 79 4.14 -30.99 0.76
CA LEU A 79 4.94 -31.31 -0.42
C LEU A 79 5.51 -32.71 -0.29
N ASP A 80 5.43 -33.52 -1.33
CA ASP A 80 5.83 -34.93 -1.34
C ASP A 80 6.49 -35.28 -2.69
N GLY A 81 7.78 -35.04 -2.78
CA GLY A 81 8.52 -35.16 -4.03
C GLY A 81 8.01 -34.18 -5.08
N LYS A 82 7.53 -34.70 -6.20
CA LYS A 82 6.90 -33.90 -7.27
C LYS A 82 5.43 -33.55 -6.99
N TYR A 83 4.83 -34.15 -5.96
CA TYR A 83 3.41 -33.99 -5.68
C TYR A 83 3.13 -32.94 -4.62
N VAL A 84 2.07 -32.19 -4.84
CA VAL A 84 1.50 -31.26 -3.86
C VAL A 84 0.18 -31.84 -3.38
N GLU A 85 0.05 -32.06 -2.07
CA GLU A 85 -1.20 -32.46 -1.41
C GLU A 85 -1.87 -31.20 -0.86
N PHE A 86 -3.14 -30.98 -1.21
CA PHE A 86 -3.95 -29.88 -0.75
C PHE A 86 -4.79 -30.24 0.48
N VAL A 87 -5.32 -29.24 1.18
CA VAL A 87 -6.10 -29.45 2.42
C VAL A 87 -7.44 -30.18 2.19
N ASP A 88 -7.96 -30.18 0.97
CA ASP A 88 -9.14 -30.95 0.56
C ASP A 88 -8.85 -32.43 0.26
N GLY A 89 -7.57 -32.85 0.38
CA GLY A 89 -7.11 -34.19 0.11
C GLY A 89 -6.75 -34.47 -1.35
N SER A 90 -6.96 -33.54 -2.27
CA SER A 90 -6.51 -33.68 -3.66
C SER A 90 -4.99 -33.63 -3.75
N LYS A 91 -4.42 -34.32 -4.76
CA LYS A 91 -2.98 -34.45 -4.96
C LYS A 91 -2.67 -34.30 -6.44
N GLU A 92 -1.75 -33.40 -6.78
CA GLU A 92 -1.34 -33.12 -8.15
C GLU A 92 0.19 -33.03 -8.28
N GLU A 93 0.70 -33.35 -9.45
CA GLU A 93 2.13 -33.23 -9.79
C GLU A 93 2.44 -31.84 -10.33
N PHE A 94 3.56 -31.24 -9.88
CA PHE A 94 4.04 -29.96 -10.34
C PHE A 94 5.55 -30.02 -10.58
N ASP A 95 5.99 -29.37 -11.65
CA ASP A 95 7.42 -29.23 -11.99
C ASP A 95 8.06 -28.07 -11.23
N ILE A 96 7.33 -27.00 -10.99
CA ILE A 96 7.83 -25.74 -10.39
C ILE A 96 6.83 -25.22 -9.37
N ILE A 97 7.35 -24.80 -8.21
CA ILE A 97 6.59 -24.08 -7.19
C ILE A 97 7.20 -22.68 -7.03
N CYS A 98 6.42 -21.64 -7.34
CA CYS A 98 6.79 -20.25 -7.11
C CYS A 98 6.22 -19.75 -5.78
N SER A 99 7.07 -19.43 -4.81
CA SER A 99 6.66 -18.85 -3.54
C SER A 99 6.47 -17.34 -3.69
N CYS A 100 5.22 -16.90 -3.73
CA CYS A 100 4.83 -15.47 -3.81
C CYS A 100 4.13 -15.02 -2.52
N THR A 101 4.68 -15.40 -1.36
CA THR A 101 4.08 -15.22 -0.03
C THR A 101 4.38 -13.88 0.63
N GLY A 102 5.11 -12.98 -0.06
CA GLY A 102 5.54 -11.68 0.44
C GLY A 102 6.99 -11.66 0.90
N PHE A 103 7.39 -10.57 1.53
CA PHE A 103 8.76 -10.32 1.96
C PHE A 103 8.78 -9.86 3.42
N TRP A 104 9.87 -10.18 4.09
CA TRP A 104 10.22 -9.60 5.37
C TRP A 104 11.01 -8.31 5.17
N THR A 105 10.80 -7.31 6.02
CA THR A 105 11.65 -6.12 6.05
C THR A 105 12.93 -6.45 6.80
N VAL A 106 13.96 -6.86 6.06
CA VAL A 106 15.26 -7.26 6.64
C VAL A 106 16.41 -6.51 5.99
N PHE A 107 17.39 -6.15 6.80
CA PHE A 107 18.63 -5.51 6.38
C PHE A 107 19.81 -6.35 6.89
N PRO A 108 20.20 -7.42 6.16
CA PRO A 108 21.16 -8.42 6.64
C PRO A 108 22.58 -7.88 6.84
N PHE A 109 22.86 -6.67 6.37
CA PHE A 109 24.12 -5.96 6.56
C PHE A 109 24.18 -5.16 7.88
N PHE A 110 23.08 -5.03 8.60
CA PHE A 110 23.07 -4.49 9.95
C PHE A 110 23.09 -5.61 10.99
N ASP A 111 23.81 -5.37 12.12
CA ASP A 111 23.66 -6.20 13.29
C ASP A 111 22.23 -6.10 13.83
N LYS A 112 21.66 -7.23 14.23
CA LYS A 112 20.27 -7.29 14.73
C LYS A 112 20.08 -6.46 16.02
N ASN A 113 21.12 -6.31 16.83
CA ASN A 113 21.07 -5.46 18.02
C ASN A 113 21.11 -3.97 17.68
N PHE A 114 21.61 -3.63 16.48
CA PHE A 114 21.62 -2.26 15.98
C PHE A 114 20.27 -1.91 15.35
N LEU A 115 19.77 -2.74 14.43
CA LEU A 115 18.51 -2.49 13.72
C LEU A 115 17.92 -3.81 13.20
N ASP A 116 16.71 -4.14 13.66
CA ASP A 116 15.93 -5.27 13.13
C ASP A 116 14.46 -4.91 13.02
N PHE A 117 13.93 -4.92 11.79
CA PHE A 117 12.50 -4.69 11.50
C PHE A 117 11.77 -5.96 11.10
N GLN A 118 12.44 -7.12 11.11
CA GLN A 118 11.88 -8.36 10.57
C GLN A 118 10.52 -8.73 11.16
N TYR A 119 10.34 -8.50 12.45
CA TYR A 119 9.09 -8.83 13.16
C TYR A 119 8.34 -7.61 13.68
N SER A 120 8.71 -6.41 13.22
CA SER A 120 8.10 -5.18 13.66
C SER A 120 6.71 -4.99 13.07
N GLU A 121 5.71 -4.76 13.90
CA GLU A 121 4.35 -4.38 13.47
C GLU A 121 4.25 -2.90 13.08
N LYS A 122 5.22 -2.09 13.49
CA LYS A 122 5.33 -0.67 13.19
C LYS A 122 6.79 -0.34 12.87
N LEU A 123 7.02 0.57 11.93
CA LEU A 123 8.36 1.07 11.61
C LEU A 123 8.60 2.35 12.41
N PRO A 124 9.48 2.34 13.45
CA PRO A 124 9.75 3.50 14.29
C PRO A 124 10.70 4.48 13.60
N LEU A 125 10.25 5.04 12.49
CA LEU A 125 11.01 5.97 11.66
C LEU A 125 10.15 7.22 11.39
N TYR A 126 10.67 8.40 11.64
CA TYR A 126 10.01 9.65 11.26
C TYR A 126 9.89 9.74 9.74
N ARG A 127 8.70 10.05 9.26
CA ARG A 127 8.37 10.03 7.81
C ARG A 127 8.76 8.70 7.12
N LYS A 128 8.72 7.58 7.88
CA LYS A 128 9.15 6.26 7.38
C LYS A 128 10.58 6.25 6.84
N MET A 129 11.42 7.22 7.20
CA MET A 129 12.77 7.35 6.62
C MET A 129 13.88 7.70 7.60
N MET A 130 13.62 8.45 8.67
CA MET A 130 14.65 8.96 9.57
C MET A 130 14.63 8.22 10.90
N HIS A 131 15.76 7.66 11.28
CA HIS A 131 15.93 7.02 12.58
C HIS A 131 16.05 8.07 13.70
N ALA A 132 15.55 7.77 14.91
CA ALA A 132 15.56 8.72 16.02
C ALA A 132 17.01 9.08 16.47
N GLU A 133 17.87 8.08 16.53
CA GLU A 133 19.20 8.19 17.13
C GLU A 133 20.33 8.31 16.07
N HIS A 134 20.09 7.88 14.83
CA HIS A 134 21.09 7.84 13.77
C HIS A 134 20.82 8.90 12.71
N GLU A 135 21.44 10.08 12.88
CA GLU A 135 21.19 11.25 12.03
C GLU A 135 21.57 11.06 10.55
N ASN A 136 22.55 10.22 10.27
CA ASN A 136 23.04 9.98 8.89
C ASN A 136 22.47 8.71 8.25
N LEU A 137 21.43 8.12 8.84
CA LEU A 137 20.79 6.92 8.34
C LEU A 137 19.40 7.24 7.82
N TYR A 138 19.18 6.99 6.53
CA TYR A 138 17.92 7.24 5.83
C TYR A 138 17.40 5.98 5.13
N PHE A 139 16.11 5.74 5.23
CA PHE A 139 15.40 4.66 4.54
C PHE A 139 14.49 5.28 3.46
N ILE A 140 14.96 5.32 2.23
CA ILE A 140 14.18 5.89 1.12
C ILE A 140 13.31 4.81 0.48
N GLY A 141 11.99 5.06 0.45
CA GLY A 141 11.03 4.11 -0.14
C GLY A 141 10.59 2.99 0.80
N LEU A 142 10.90 3.05 2.11
CA LEU A 142 10.46 2.05 3.09
C LEU A 142 9.01 2.33 3.55
N PHE A 143 8.10 2.45 2.60
CA PHE A 143 6.67 2.61 2.84
C PHE A 143 5.87 2.03 1.67
N GLN A 144 4.61 1.68 1.92
CA GLN A 144 3.71 1.09 0.93
C GLN A 144 2.42 1.89 0.82
N PRO A 145 2.26 2.77 -0.20
CA PRO A 145 1.06 3.55 -0.39
C PRO A 145 0.02 2.80 -1.23
N LEU A 146 -1.25 3.16 -1.10
CA LEU A 146 -2.27 2.82 -2.09
C LEU A 146 -2.04 3.66 -3.36
N GLY A 147 -1.07 3.28 -4.19
CA GLY A 147 -0.72 4.03 -5.40
C GLY A 147 0.74 3.90 -5.80
N CYS A 148 1.26 4.95 -6.44
CA CYS A 148 2.64 4.99 -6.91
C CYS A 148 3.59 5.44 -5.79
N ILE A 149 4.60 4.63 -5.50
CA ILE A 149 5.60 4.92 -4.47
C ILE A 149 6.58 6.04 -4.88
N TRP A 150 6.93 6.13 -6.16
CA TRP A 150 8.03 6.96 -6.66
C TRP A 150 7.96 8.45 -6.29
N PRO A 151 6.81 9.16 -6.41
CA PRO A 151 6.78 10.58 -6.09
C PRO A 151 7.03 10.90 -4.62
N ALA A 152 6.59 10.02 -3.71
CA ALA A 152 6.85 10.22 -2.28
C ALA A 152 8.28 9.83 -1.91
N SER A 153 8.86 8.80 -2.55
CA SER A 153 10.28 8.46 -2.38
C SER A 153 11.20 9.58 -2.88
N ASP A 154 10.83 10.26 -3.98
CA ASP A 154 11.55 11.45 -4.46
C ASP A 154 11.51 12.59 -3.41
N HIS A 155 10.35 12.81 -2.78
CA HIS A 155 10.24 13.79 -1.70
C HIS A 155 11.08 13.39 -0.47
N GLN A 156 11.12 12.10 -0.09
CA GLN A 156 11.99 11.62 0.97
C GLN A 156 13.47 11.86 0.64
N ALA A 157 13.90 11.51 -0.58
CA ALA A 157 15.28 11.72 -1.02
C ALA A 157 15.64 13.20 -0.99
N ASN A 158 14.74 14.07 -1.47
CA ASN A 158 14.95 15.51 -1.41
C ASN A 158 15.05 16.00 0.04
N LEU A 159 14.18 15.54 0.95
CA LEU A 159 14.21 15.91 2.36
C LEU A 159 15.54 15.51 3.03
N ALA A 160 16.05 14.30 2.74
CA ALA A 160 17.37 13.85 3.19
C ALA A 160 18.48 14.78 2.67
N CYS A 161 18.43 15.16 1.38
CA CYS A 161 19.39 16.11 0.82
C CYS A 161 19.33 17.49 1.51
N GLN A 162 18.10 17.99 1.81
CA GLN A 162 17.98 19.27 2.51
C GLN A 162 18.53 19.20 3.94
N GLU A 163 18.41 18.08 4.60
CA GLU A 163 19.02 17.88 5.92
C GLU A 163 20.53 17.83 5.85
N ILE A 164 21.10 17.04 4.94
CA ILE A 164 22.56 16.96 4.69
C ILE A 164 23.15 18.36 4.38
N LEU A 165 22.39 19.19 3.67
CA LEU A 165 22.77 20.57 3.36
C LEU A 165 22.54 21.56 4.51
N GLY A 166 22.03 21.10 5.66
CA GLY A 166 21.73 21.94 6.82
C GLY A 166 20.53 22.88 6.65
N LYS A 167 19.70 22.67 5.62
CA LYS A 167 18.52 23.49 5.32
C LYS A 167 17.24 22.98 5.99
N TYR A 168 17.14 21.68 6.21
CA TYR A 168 16.08 21.06 7.00
C TYR A 168 16.59 20.74 8.40
N LYS A 169 15.78 21.00 9.41
CA LYS A 169 16.07 20.63 10.79
C LYS A 169 15.02 19.60 11.25
N ARG A 170 15.52 18.48 11.76
CA ARG A 170 14.67 17.46 12.40
C ARG A 170 13.87 18.05 13.56
N PRO A 171 12.71 17.45 13.90
CA PRO A 171 12.04 17.75 15.16
C PRO A 171 13.02 17.63 16.35
N SER A 172 12.95 18.56 17.29
CA SER A 172 13.84 18.58 18.47
C SER A 172 13.69 17.34 19.36
N ASN A 173 12.51 16.71 19.33
CA ASN A 173 12.24 15.43 19.97
C ASN A 173 11.76 14.43 18.92
N MET A 174 12.71 13.74 18.28
CA MET A 174 12.44 12.75 17.23
C MET A 174 11.62 11.56 17.75
N GLN A 175 11.90 11.09 18.97
CA GLN A 175 11.17 9.97 19.54
C GLN A 175 9.68 10.31 19.71
N GLN A 176 9.36 11.49 20.23
CA GLN A 176 7.98 11.96 20.38
C GLN A 176 7.30 12.15 19.02
N ALA A 177 8.01 12.67 18.01
CA ALA A 177 7.48 12.84 16.67
C ALA A 177 7.12 11.49 16.02
N ILE A 178 8.02 10.49 16.15
CA ILE A 178 7.78 9.12 15.68
C ILE A 178 6.57 8.51 16.41
N GLU A 179 6.52 8.59 17.74
CA GLU A 179 5.40 8.06 18.52
C GLU A 179 4.07 8.72 18.12
N SER A 180 4.07 10.03 17.86
CA SER A 180 2.91 10.74 17.38
C SER A 180 2.40 10.20 16.04
N GLU A 181 3.30 9.95 15.07
CA GLU A 181 2.94 9.34 13.78
C GLU A 181 2.40 7.91 13.94
N LEU A 182 3.03 7.11 14.79
CA LEU A 182 2.64 5.72 15.03
C LEU A 182 1.28 5.59 15.74
N ASN A 183 0.93 6.56 16.59
CA ASN A 183 -0.32 6.57 17.35
C ASN A 183 -1.47 7.29 16.64
N ASN A 184 -1.17 8.11 15.63
CA ASN A 184 -2.15 8.84 14.85
C ASN A 184 -2.00 8.51 13.34
N PRO A 185 -2.20 7.26 12.93
CA PRO A 185 -2.12 6.90 11.54
C PRO A 185 -3.27 7.58 10.77
N HIS A 186 -2.98 8.14 9.60
CA HIS A 186 -3.97 8.80 8.74
C HIS A 186 -5.05 7.83 8.23
N TYR A 187 -4.74 6.54 8.22
CA TYR A 187 -5.64 5.49 7.79
C TYR A 187 -5.49 4.25 8.68
N ASN A 188 -6.64 3.68 9.10
CA ASN A 188 -6.64 2.44 9.87
C ASN A 188 -6.49 1.23 8.94
N PHE A 189 -5.26 0.91 8.59
CA PHE A 189 -4.94 -0.38 7.99
C PHE A 189 -5.13 -1.50 9.02
N GLU A 190 -5.33 -2.72 8.54
CA GLU A 190 -5.30 -3.90 9.40
C GLU A 190 -3.91 -4.01 10.05
N GLY A 191 -3.85 -4.24 11.36
CA GLY A 191 -2.59 -4.35 12.09
C GLY A 191 -1.75 -5.57 11.68
N GLY A 192 -0.51 -5.60 12.17
CA GLY A 192 0.44 -6.69 11.98
C GLY A 192 1.62 -6.32 11.07
N GLN A 193 2.63 -7.17 11.08
CA GLN A 193 3.92 -6.96 10.38
C GLN A 193 3.77 -6.66 8.89
N ARG A 194 2.80 -7.32 8.23
CA ARG A 194 2.53 -7.12 6.80
C ARG A 194 2.15 -5.68 6.46
N HIS A 195 1.55 -4.96 7.40
CA HIS A 195 1.01 -3.62 7.20
C HIS A 195 1.86 -2.52 7.86
N ALA A 196 3.03 -2.88 8.42
CA ALA A 196 3.91 -1.95 9.14
C ALA A 196 4.38 -0.76 8.28
N ALA A 197 4.53 -0.97 6.97
CA ALA A 197 4.99 0.04 6.02
C ALA A 197 3.84 0.81 5.33
N GLU A 198 2.58 0.43 5.53
CA GLU A 198 1.45 1.05 4.81
C GLU A 198 1.20 2.49 5.24
N VAL A 199 0.88 3.33 4.26
CA VAL A 199 0.56 4.77 4.46
C VAL A 199 -0.60 5.18 3.54
N ASP A 200 -1.40 6.17 3.97
CA ASP A 200 -2.23 6.92 3.02
C ASP A 200 -1.32 7.82 2.17
N TYR A 201 -1.42 7.69 0.86
CA TYR A 201 -0.52 8.40 -0.04
C TYR A 201 -0.65 9.92 0.04
N ASN A 202 -1.89 10.43 0.11
CA ASN A 202 -2.12 11.87 0.05
C ASN A 202 -1.67 12.56 1.33
N ASP A 203 -1.99 11.98 2.47
CA ASP A 203 -1.63 12.50 3.78
C ASP A 203 -0.13 12.41 4.01
N PHE A 204 0.48 11.26 3.70
CA PHE A 204 1.91 11.06 3.80
C PHE A 204 2.71 12.00 2.89
N ARG A 205 2.25 12.18 1.64
CA ARG A 205 2.84 13.15 0.73
C ARG A 205 2.69 14.58 1.25
N ALA A 206 1.53 14.94 1.81
CA ALA A 206 1.31 16.28 2.35
C ALA A 206 2.26 16.61 3.50
N GLU A 207 2.54 15.64 4.37
CA GLU A 207 3.52 15.78 5.44
C GLU A 207 4.94 15.99 4.92
N LEU A 208 5.39 15.17 3.95
CA LEU A 208 6.71 15.34 3.32
C LEU A 208 6.84 16.71 2.64
N VAL A 209 5.79 17.16 1.96
CA VAL A 209 5.77 18.49 1.33
C VAL A 209 5.80 19.61 2.38
N ALA A 210 5.14 19.44 3.52
CA ALA A 210 5.19 20.40 4.62
C ALA A 210 6.62 20.52 5.17
N ASP A 211 7.29 19.40 5.39
CA ASP A 211 8.68 19.38 5.85
C ASP A 211 9.63 20.03 4.82
N LEU A 212 9.49 19.70 3.53
CA LEU A 212 10.26 20.32 2.45
C LEU A 212 10.05 21.84 2.36
N LYS A 213 8.84 22.34 2.62
CA LYS A 213 8.57 23.78 2.67
C LYS A 213 9.35 24.47 3.79
N THR A 214 9.53 23.83 4.94
CA THR A 214 10.37 24.40 6.02
C THR A 214 11.84 24.54 5.62
N ALA A 215 12.30 23.69 4.70
CA ALA A 215 13.64 23.76 4.09
C ALA A 215 13.73 24.75 2.91
N GLY A 216 12.66 25.49 2.61
CA GLY A 216 12.61 26.44 1.50
C GLY A 216 12.37 25.80 0.12
N VAL A 217 11.99 24.51 0.06
CA VAL A 217 11.72 23.82 -1.20
C VAL A 217 10.26 24.05 -1.61
N HIS A 218 10.06 24.55 -2.82
CA HIS A 218 8.73 24.71 -3.40
C HIS A 218 8.35 23.48 -4.23
N ILE A 219 7.32 22.76 -3.80
CA ILE A 219 6.74 21.64 -4.56
C ILE A 219 5.45 22.14 -5.23
N PRO A 220 5.40 22.18 -6.57
CA PRO A 220 4.19 22.65 -7.26
C PRO A 220 3.00 21.72 -7.00
N GLU A 221 1.83 22.32 -6.76
CA GLU A 221 0.59 21.54 -6.61
C GLU A 221 0.19 20.94 -7.95
N ARG A 222 -0.09 19.64 -7.94
CA ARG A 222 -0.70 18.99 -9.10
C ARG A 222 -2.16 19.45 -9.22
N LYS A 223 -2.46 20.18 -10.26
CA LYS A 223 -3.86 20.49 -10.62
C LYS A 223 -4.53 19.19 -11.07
N ALA A 224 -5.68 18.86 -10.48
CA ALA A 224 -6.48 17.73 -10.95
C ALA A 224 -6.86 17.96 -12.41
N PRO A 225 -6.63 17.02 -13.34
CA PRO A 225 -6.89 17.20 -14.76
C PRO A 225 -8.37 17.34 -15.10
N VAL A 226 -9.26 17.01 -14.15
CA VAL A 226 -10.72 17.10 -14.34
C VAL A 226 -11.38 17.62 -13.05
N SER A 227 -12.31 18.55 -13.20
CA SER A 227 -13.14 19.04 -12.09
C SER A 227 -14.00 17.89 -11.54
N ILE A 228 -13.97 17.70 -10.21
CA ILE A 228 -14.79 16.70 -9.50
C ILE A 228 -16.29 16.86 -9.82
N LYS A 229 -16.78 18.09 -10.05
CA LYS A 229 -18.16 18.36 -10.51
C LYS A 229 -18.46 17.71 -11.85
N LYS A 230 -17.53 17.78 -12.80
CA LYS A 230 -17.70 17.20 -14.15
C LYS A 230 -17.68 15.66 -14.08
N LEU A 231 -16.83 15.11 -13.19
CA LEU A 231 -16.76 13.66 -12.94
C LEU A 231 -18.05 13.10 -12.32
N LEU A 232 -18.55 13.76 -11.26
CA LEU A 232 -19.81 13.36 -10.61
C LEU A 232 -21.03 13.54 -11.54
N GLY A 233 -21.03 14.58 -12.36
CA GLY A 233 -22.09 14.80 -13.36
C GLY A 233 -22.16 13.68 -14.40
N SER A 234 -21.02 13.19 -14.90
CA SER A 234 -20.97 12.07 -15.85
C SER A 234 -21.32 10.72 -15.22
N LEU A 235 -21.06 10.53 -13.92
CA LEU A 235 -21.43 9.30 -13.18
C LEU A 235 -22.93 9.24 -12.84
N LEU A 236 -23.60 10.38 -12.72
CA LEU A 236 -25.04 10.46 -12.41
C LEU A 236 -25.91 10.47 -13.68
N SER A 237 -25.29 10.70 -14.85
CA SER A 237 -25.97 10.72 -16.15
C SER A 237 -25.78 9.43 -16.96
N ALA A 238 -25.02 8.46 -16.46
CA ALA A 238 -24.82 7.13 -17.01
C ALA A 238 -25.57 6.06 -16.19
#